data_fc3413850fa615bcb11297267ba304dd
#
_entry.id   fc3413850fa615bcb11297267ba304dd
#
_cell.length_a   1.000
_cell.length_b   1.000
_cell.length_c   1.000
_cell.angle_alpha   90.00
_cell.angle_beta   90.00
_cell.angle_gamma   90.00
#
_symmetry.space_group_name_H-M   'P 1'
#
loop_
_entity.id
_entity.type
_entity.pdbx_description
1 polymer ?
#
loop_
_entity_poly.entity_id
_entity_poly.type
_entity_poly.pdbx_seq_one_letter_code
_entity_poly.pdbx_strand_id
1 'polypeptide(L)'
;MFSNVYAIEIAGPPRPKILTVTPTPTVKPTQTPISTPEPVPTQKPTSTPVPDTAEKDVSDPADQGTLSRPDHPDTISADKLVFIGDSRTEGLRDAVRDDSVWSCLSSMGYDWMVSTGVPQVEDQIEDNTAVIILMGVNDLYHVNDYISYINSKAAEWGNRGAQTYFVSVGPVQNDPYCSNGEIESFNAAMQANLSGVTYIDVYSHLVSEGFSTVDGIHYPDSVSIDIYNYILDHLEEQRSGIWG
;
A
#
# COMPACT_ATOMS: atom_id res chain seq x y z
N MET A 1 25.71 68.41 35.49
CA MET A 1 26.63 67.38 34.96
C MET A 1 25.81 66.45 34.09
N PHE A 2 25.92 66.61 32.79
CA PHE A 2 25.19 65.76 31.82
C PHE A 2 26.19 64.76 31.23
N SER A 3 25.95 63.45 31.51
CA SER A 3 26.74 62.36 30.91
C SER A 3 26.18 62.02 29.55
N ASN A 4 27.00 62.23 28.52
CA ASN A 4 26.76 61.79 27.16
C ASN A 4 27.09 60.28 27.08
N VAL A 5 26.12 59.44 26.78
CA VAL A 5 26.27 58.02 26.43
C VAL A 5 26.39 57.93 24.89
N TYR A 6 27.55 57.62 24.39
CA TYR A 6 27.76 57.30 22.96
C TYR A 6 27.27 55.88 22.68
N ALA A 7 26.28 55.74 21.82
CA ALA A 7 25.90 54.44 21.25
C ALA A 7 26.93 54.03 20.17
N ILE A 8 27.55 52.90 20.35
CA ILE A 8 28.43 52.27 19.31
C ILE A 8 27.51 51.45 18.41
N GLU A 9 27.38 51.88 17.15
CA GLU A 9 26.72 51.15 16.09
C GLU A 9 27.64 50.06 15.58
N ILE A 10 27.31 48.80 15.86
CA ILE A 10 28.06 47.62 15.37
C ILE A 10 27.51 47.30 13.98
N ALA A 11 28.31 47.57 12.93
CA ALA A 11 27.97 47.18 11.57
C ALA A 11 28.03 45.66 11.44
N GLY A 12 26.90 45.04 11.05
CA GLY A 12 26.79 43.64 10.80
C GLY A 12 27.60 43.17 9.57
N PRO A 13 27.95 41.89 9.46
CA PRO A 13 28.73 41.36 8.36
C PRO A 13 28.05 41.54 7.00
N PRO A 14 28.78 41.76 5.90
CA PRO A 14 28.22 41.96 4.57
C PRO A 14 27.49 40.72 4.08
N ARG A 15 26.29 40.92 3.53
CA ARG A 15 25.47 39.85 2.95
C ARG A 15 26.17 39.25 1.71
N PRO A 16 26.17 37.92 1.54
CA PRO A 16 26.75 37.32 0.34
C PRO A 16 25.91 37.71 -0.90
N LYS A 17 26.64 38.05 -1.98
CA LYS A 17 26.01 38.34 -3.28
C LYS A 17 25.49 37.04 -3.88
N ILE A 18 24.17 36.98 -4.10
CA ILE A 18 23.54 35.90 -4.86
C ILE A 18 23.94 36.04 -6.33
N LEU A 19 24.73 35.11 -6.83
CA LEU A 19 25.02 35.00 -8.26
C LEU A 19 23.82 34.45 -8.95
N THR A 20 23.13 35.26 -9.75
CA THR A 20 22.05 34.84 -10.63
C THR A 20 22.63 34.00 -11.76
N VAL A 21 22.45 32.68 -11.73
CA VAL A 21 22.75 31.79 -12.86
C VAL A 21 21.64 31.93 -13.89
N THR A 22 21.97 32.42 -15.07
CA THR A 22 21.06 32.47 -16.21
C THR A 22 20.86 31.04 -16.70
N PRO A 23 19.61 30.53 -16.85
CA PRO A 23 19.40 29.19 -17.38
C PRO A 23 19.81 29.11 -18.83
N THR A 24 20.67 28.14 -19.14
CA THR A 24 21.01 27.77 -20.52
C THR A 24 19.79 27.18 -21.20
N PRO A 25 19.44 27.56 -22.45
CA PRO A 25 18.28 26.99 -23.12
C PRO A 25 18.49 25.49 -23.39
N THR A 26 17.60 24.68 -22.78
CA THR A 26 17.51 23.24 -23.02
C THR A 26 16.98 23.01 -24.44
N VAL A 27 17.78 22.38 -25.27
CA VAL A 27 17.39 21.97 -26.63
C VAL A 27 16.36 20.86 -26.50
N LYS A 28 15.14 21.14 -27.01
CA LYS A 28 14.04 20.17 -27.06
C LYS A 28 14.46 19.03 -28.02
N PRO A 29 14.41 17.75 -27.60
CA PRO A 29 14.67 16.65 -28.52
C PRO A 29 13.60 16.60 -29.60
N THR A 30 14.03 16.63 -30.86
CA THR A 30 13.20 16.43 -32.03
C THR A 30 12.77 14.96 -32.05
N GLN A 31 11.48 14.69 -31.87
CA GLN A 31 10.91 13.36 -32.01
C GLN A 31 10.94 12.95 -33.49
N THR A 32 11.69 11.89 -33.79
CA THR A 32 11.62 11.20 -35.07
C THR A 32 10.27 10.43 -35.10
N PRO A 33 9.48 10.53 -36.18
CA PRO A 33 8.21 9.79 -36.24
C PRO A 33 8.47 8.29 -36.30
N ILE A 34 7.97 7.56 -35.30
CA ILE A 34 7.93 6.10 -35.30
C ILE A 34 6.85 5.66 -36.26
N SER A 35 7.23 4.90 -37.28
CA SER A 35 6.30 4.28 -38.23
C SER A 35 5.40 3.30 -37.50
N THR A 36 4.09 3.52 -37.59
CA THR A 36 3.04 2.63 -37.10
C THR A 36 3.15 1.28 -37.83
N PRO A 37 3.27 0.14 -37.11
CA PRO A 37 3.19 -1.15 -37.75
C PRO A 37 1.78 -1.42 -38.30
N GLU A 38 1.72 -1.91 -39.51
CA GLU A 38 0.51 -2.33 -40.22
C GLU A 38 -0.16 -3.52 -39.47
N PRO A 39 -1.49 -3.58 -39.33
CA PRO A 39 -2.16 -4.64 -38.60
C PRO A 39 -2.03 -5.98 -39.36
N VAL A 40 -1.51 -6.99 -38.63
CA VAL A 40 -1.47 -8.38 -39.09
C VAL A 40 -2.89 -8.94 -39.16
N PRO A 41 -3.33 -9.60 -40.22
CA PRO A 41 -4.68 -10.16 -40.34
C PRO A 41 -4.88 -11.31 -39.36
N THR A 42 -5.86 -11.15 -38.46
CA THR A 42 -6.32 -12.16 -37.51
C THR A 42 -6.95 -13.33 -38.28
N GLN A 43 -6.35 -14.51 -38.14
CA GLN A 43 -6.95 -15.74 -38.67
C GLN A 43 -8.14 -16.14 -37.80
N LYS A 44 -9.28 -16.36 -38.46
CA LYS A 44 -10.53 -16.86 -37.89
C LYS A 44 -10.31 -18.32 -37.39
N PRO A 45 -10.70 -18.66 -36.17
CA PRO A 45 -10.62 -20.05 -35.70
C PRO A 45 -11.61 -20.93 -36.45
N THR A 46 -11.09 -22.02 -37.02
CA THR A 46 -11.86 -23.10 -37.63
C THR A 46 -12.46 -23.98 -36.53
N SER A 47 -13.77 -24.11 -36.52
CA SER A 47 -14.51 -25.00 -35.66
C SER A 47 -14.33 -26.46 -36.06
N THR A 48 -13.81 -27.27 -35.15
CA THR A 48 -13.76 -28.75 -35.26
C THR A 48 -15.07 -29.30 -34.66
N PRO A 49 -15.73 -30.26 -35.28
CA PRO A 49 -16.99 -30.82 -34.78
C PRO A 49 -16.76 -31.75 -33.61
N VAL A 50 -17.60 -31.58 -32.57
CA VAL A 50 -17.70 -32.45 -31.40
C VAL A 50 -18.56 -33.67 -31.76
N PRO A 51 -18.20 -34.91 -31.38
CA PRO A 51 -19.12 -36.05 -31.48
C PRO A 51 -20.16 -36.01 -30.37
N ASP A 52 -21.40 -36.20 -30.80
CA ASP A 52 -22.59 -36.37 -29.98
C ASP A 52 -22.51 -37.68 -29.18
N THR A 53 -22.64 -37.62 -27.85
CA THR A 53 -22.95 -38.81 -27.05
C THR A 53 -23.69 -38.42 -25.77
N ALA A 54 -25.01 -38.71 -25.76
CA ALA A 54 -25.86 -39.14 -24.67
C ALA A 54 -26.00 -38.24 -23.41
N GLU A 55 -27.23 -37.76 -23.32
CA GLU A 55 -27.91 -37.30 -22.11
C GLU A 55 -27.67 -38.25 -20.91
N LYS A 56 -27.25 -37.65 -19.80
CA LYS A 56 -27.58 -38.16 -18.48
C LYS A 56 -27.99 -37.00 -17.61
N ASP A 57 -29.28 -36.97 -17.34
CA ASP A 57 -29.95 -36.20 -16.32
C ASP A 57 -29.26 -36.39 -14.97
N VAL A 58 -28.68 -35.31 -14.42
CA VAL A 58 -28.32 -35.20 -13.01
C VAL A 58 -28.66 -33.78 -12.58
N SER A 59 -29.71 -33.74 -11.79
CA SER A 59 -30.21 -32.64 -11.00
C SER A 59 -29.12 -31.72 -10.43
N ASP A 60 -29.34 -30.44 -10.66
CA ASP A 60 -28.75 -29.27 -10.02
C ASP A 60 -28.67 -29.43 -8.49
N PRO A 61 -27.53 -29.16 -7.88
CA PRO A 61 -27.52 -28.43 -6.63
C PRO A 61 -26.82 -27.11 -6.85
N ALA A 62 -27.60 -26.03 -6.86
CA ALA A 62 -27.11 -24.72 -6.55
C ALA A 62 -26.50 -24.75 -5.13
N ASP A 63 -25.23 -25.10 -5.03
CA ASP A 63 -24.39 -24.75 -3.90
C ASP A 63 -23.44 -23.64 -4.39
N GLN A 64 -23.91 -22.40 -4.28
CA GLN A 64 -23.04 -21.27 -4.20
C GLN A 64 -22.34 -21.39 -2.84
N GLY A 65 -21.26 -22.16 -2.83
CA GLY A 65 -20.33 -22.18 -1.72
C GLY A 65 -19.86 -20.76 -1.46
N THR A 66 -20.49 -20.12 -0.48
CA THR A 66 -19.90 -19.05 0.29
C THR A 66 -18.52 -19.57 0.63
N LEU A 67 -17.45 -18.94 0.09
CA LEU A 67 -16.10 -19.18 0.54
C LEU A 67 -16.09 -18.75 1.99
N SER A 68 -16.34 -19.73 2.87
CA SER A 68 -16.22 -19.52 4.30
C SER A 68 -14.81 -19.00 4.55
N ARG A 69 -14.74 -17.87 5.25
CA ARG A 69 -13.53 -17.41 5.91
C ARG A 69 -12.76 -18.64 6.41
N PRO A 70 -11.47 -18.82 6.09
CA PRO A 70 -10.67 -19.88 6.69
C PRO A 70 -10.92 -19.85 8.19
N ASP A 71 -11.04 -21.05 8.83
CA ASP A 71 -11.31 -21.20 10.26
C ASP A 71 -10.19 -20.51 11.08
N HIS A 72 -10.20 -19.19 11.09
CA HIS A 72 -9.54 -18.42 12.14
C HIS A 72 -10.45 -18.50 13.37
N PRO A 73 -9.91 -18.84 14.54
CA PRO A 73 -10.69 -18.81 15.77
C PRO A 73 -11.25 -17.40 15.96
N ASP A 74 -12.46 -17.28 16.51
CA ASP A 74 -13.22 -16.05 16.77
C ASP A 74 -12.56 -15.07 17.77
N THR A 75 -11.24 -14.89 17.70
CA THR A 75 -10.44 -14.17 18.69
C THR A 75 -9.54 -13.07 18.10
N ILE A 76 -9.97 -12.43 17.00
CA ILE A 76 -9.31 -11.19 16.58
C ILE A 76 -9.51 -10.16 17.70
N SER A 77 -8.41 -9.55 18.13
CA SER A 77 -8.40 -8.63 19.28
C SER A 77 -9.12 -7.31 19.05
N ALA A 78 -9.49 -6.99 17.81
CA ALA A 78 -10.19 -5.77 17.43
C ALA A 78 -11.64 -6.07 17.11
N ASP A 79 -12.54 -5.17 17.54
CA ASP A 79 -13.96 -5.26 17.19
C ASP A 79 -14.21 -4.85 15.73
N LYS A 80 -13.28 -4.08 15.16
CA LYS A 80 -13.38 -3.56 13.79
C LYS A 80 -12.00 -3.56 13.10
N LEU A 81 -11.97 -4.00 11.85
CA LEU A 81 -10.82 -3.91 10.98
C LEU A 81 -11.05 -2.82 9.93
N VAL A 82 -10.10 -1.91 9.79
CA VAL A 82 -10.12 -0.84 8.78
C VAL A 82 -8.87 -0.96 7.94
N PHE A 83 -9.02 -1.26 6.65
CA PHE A 83 -7.93 -1.35 5.69
C PHE A 83 -7.85 -0.09 4.84
N ILE A 84 -6.64 0.44 4.68
CA ILE A 84 -6.36 1.61 3.83
C ILE A 84 -5.24 1.22 2.87
N GLY A 85 -5.49 1.36 1.55
CA GLY A 85 -4.47 0.92 0.62
C GLY A 85 -4.72 1.19 -0.87
N ASP A 86 -3.83 0.65 -1.68
CA ASP A 86 -3.83 0.77 -3.14
C ASP A 86 -4.47 -0.46 -3.83
N SER A 87 -4.09 -0.72 -5.09
CA SER A 87 -4.60 -1.86 -5.88
C SER A 87 -4.35 -3.22 -5.24
N ARG A 88 -3.27 -3.38 -4.49
CA ARG A 88 -2.99 -4.64 -3.79
C ARG A 88 -3.97 -4.86 -2.64
N THR A 89 -4.38 -3.79 -1.99
CA THR A 89 -5.45 -3.83 -0.96
C THR A 89 -6.83 -4.09 -1.57
N GLU A 90 -7.10 -3.58 -2.79
CA GLU A 90 -8.29 -3.99 -3.53
C GLU A 90 -8.28 -5.48 -3.83
N GLY A 91 -7.11 -6.03 -4.22
CA GLY A 91 -6.94 -7.47 -4.42
C GLY A 91 -7.23 -8.30 -3.15
N LEU A 92 -6.79 -7.83 -1.98
CA LEU A 92 -7.14 -8.47 -0.70
C LEU A 92 -8.65 -8.45 -0.47
N ARG A 93 -9.28 -7.27 -0.55
CA ARG A 93 -10.74 -7.11 -0.39
C ARG A 93 -11.52 -8.06 -1.29
N ASP A 94 -11.16 -8.09 -2.57
CA ASP A 94 -11.88 -8.87 -3.58
C ASP A 94 -11.67 -10.39 -3.41
N ALA A 95 -10.53 -10.80 -2.84
CA ALA A 95 -10.22 -12.20 -2.55
C ALA A 95 -10.94 -12.70 -1.28
N VAL A 96 -10.95 -11.90 -0.19
CA VAL A 96 -11.48 -12.36 1.12
C VAL A 96 -12.96 -12.08 1.31
N ARG A 97 -13.48 -10.99 0.76
CA ARG A 97 -14.91 -10.60 0.79
C ARG A 97 -15.54 -10.65 2.18
N ASP A 98 -14.80 -10.22 3.17
CA ASP A 98 -15.28 -10.10 4.54
C ASP A 98 -16.00 -8.76 4.78
N ASP A 99 -16.47 -8.54 6.00
CA ASP A 99 -17.19 -7.34 6.43
C ASP A 99 -16.29 -6.25 7.04
N SER A 100 -14.98 -6.33 6.83
CA SER A 100 -14.03 -5.27 7.18
C SER A 100 -14.35 -3.97 6.44
N VAL A 101 -13.90 -2.85 7.01
CA VAL A 101 -14.02 -1.55 6.35
C VAL A 101 -12.83 -1.36 5.40
N TRP A 102 -13.11 -1.07 4.14
CA TRP A 102 -12.10 -0.94 3.10
C TRP A 102 -12.10 0.46 2.49
N SER A 103 -10.98 1.16 2.59
CA SER A 103 -10.66 2.37 1.83
C SER A 103 -9.47 2.06 0.93
N CYS A 104 -9.74 1.64 -0.30
CA CYS A 104 -8.70 1.24 -1.23
C CYS A 104 -9.08 1.63 -2.67
N LEU A 105 -8.05 1.98 -3.46
CA LEU A 105 -8.25 2.37 -4.85
C LEU A 105 -6.98 2.13 -5.66
N SER A 106 -7.13 1.53 -6.85
CA SER A 106 -6.04 1.21 -7.76
C SER A 106 -5.22 2.44 -8.17
N SER A 107 -3.91 2.25 -8.30
CA SER A 107 -2.93 3.25 -8.74
C SER A 107 -2.80 4.46 -7.80
N MET A 108 -3.25 4.35 -6.57
CA MET A 108 -3.17 5.44 -5.60
C MET A 108 -1.88 5.36 -4.77
N GLY A 109 -1.42 6.54 -4.35
CA GLY A 109 -0.24 6.74 -3.51
C GLY A 109 -0.52 7.68 -2.34
N TYR A 110 0.53 8.29 -1.82
CA TYR A 110 0.52 9.15 -0.64
C TYR A 110 -0.53 10.26 -0.70
N ASP A 111 -0.58 11.03 -1.79
CA ASP A 111 -1.49 12.17 -1.91
C ASP A 111 -2.96 11.74 -1.80
N TRP A 112 -3.32 10.61 -2.39
CA TRP A 112 -4.66 10.05 -2.27
C TRP A 112 -4.93 9.55 -0.83
N MET A 113 -3.98 8.86 -0.22
CA MET A 113 -4.14 8.40 1.16
C MET A 113 -4.47 9.56 2.10
N VAL A 114 -3.75 10.69 1.97
CA VAL A 114 -3.94 11.88 2.81
C VAL A 114 -5.24 12.62 2.50
N SER A 115 -5.54 12.83 1.21
CA SER A 115 -6.67 13.67 0.78
C SER A 115 -8.00 12.95 0.72
N THR A 116 -7.99 11.63 0.63
CA THR A 116 -9.19 10.83 0.34
C THR A 116 -9.25 9.54 1.17
N GLY A 117 -8.22 8.69 1.09
CA GLY A 117 -8.24 7.35 1.65
C GLY A 117 -8.49 7.34 3.17
N VAL A 118 -7.70 8.08 3.93
CA VAL A 118 -7.89 8.24 5.38
C VAL A 118 -9.20 8.98 5.69
N PRO A 119 -9.51 10.14 5.09
CA PRO A 119 -10.76 10.85 5.36
C PRO A 119 -12.04 10.03 5.15
N GLN A 120 -12.05 9.08 4.20
CA GLN A 120 -13.23 8.22 3.96
C GLN A 120 -13.60 7.32 5.13
N VAL A 121 -12.63 6.95 5.97
CA VAL A 121 -12.82 6.00 7.07
C VAL A 121 -12.55 6.61 8.45
N GLU A 122 -12.15 7.87 8.51
CA GLU A 122 -11.75 8.58 9.73
C GLU A 122 -12.80 8.47 10.84
N ASP A 123 -14.09 8.63 10.49
CA ASP A 123 -15.21 8.58 11.45
C ASP A 123 -15.51 7.15 11.95
N GLN A 124 -14.88 6.14 11.36
CA GLN A 124 -15.05 4.73 11.73
C GLN A 124 -13.92 4.22 12.62
N ILE A 125 -12.85 5.02 12.80
CA ILE A 125 -11.70 4.69 13.64
C ILE A 125 -11.97 5.17 15.05
N GLU A 126 -12.28 4.22 15.92
CA GLU A 126 -12.68 4.43 17.30
C GLU A 126 -11.97 3.44 18.24
N ASP A 127 -12.40 3.35 19.50
CA ASP A 127 -11.84 2.39 20.46
C ASP A 127 -11.89 0.96 19.92
N ASN A 128 -10.83 0.20 20.20
CA ASN A 128 -10.67 -1.20 19.76
C ASN A 128 -10.75 -1.43 18.24
N THR A 129 -10.39 -0.41 17.43
CA THR A 129 -10.23 -0.56 15.98
C THR A 129 -8.79 -0.90 15.62
N ALA A 130 -8.57 -1.89 14.76
CA ALA A 130 -7.30 -2.13 14.10
C ALA A 130 -7.30 -1.40 12.74
N VAL A 131 -6.38 -0.44 12.57
CA VAL A 131 -6.17 0.29 11.31
C VAL A 131 -4.97 -0.29 10.59
N ILE A 132 -5.20 -0.94 9.45
CA ILE A 132 -4.18 -1.65 8.67
C ILE A 132 -3.89 -0.86 7.39
N ILE A 133 -2.64 -0.42 7.22
CA ILE A 133 -2.21 0.40 6.09
C ILE A 133 -1.29 -0.43 5.18
N LEU A 134 -1.69 -0.60 3.91
CA LEU A 134 -0.91 -1.24 2.85
C LEU A 134 -0.74 -0.26 1.69
N MET A 135 0.28 0.58 1.76
CA MET A 135 0.54 1.66 0.80
C MET A 135 2.02 1.74 0.46
N GLY A 136 2.35 2.30 -0.69
CA GLY A 136 3.70 2.72 -1.05
C GLY A 136 4.21 2.18 -2.37
N VAL A 137 3.71 1.07 -2.91
CA VAL A 137 4.25 0.47 -4.15
C VAL A 137 4.22 1.42 -5.35
N ASN A 138 3.29 2.37 -5.38
CA ASN A 138 3.13 3.31 -6.49
C ASN A 138 4.04 4.54 -6.40
N ASP A 139 4.61 4.83 -5.22
CA ASP A 139 5.35 6.07 -4.97
C ASP A 139 6.35 5.97 -3.82
N LEU A 140 7.21 4.94 -3.84
CA LEU A 140 8.24 4.66 -2.82
C LEU A 140 9.11 5.89 -2.45
N TYR A 141 9.23 6.87 -3.35
CA TYR A 141 10.01 8.10 -3.12
C TYR A 141 9.37 9.02 -2.06
N HIS A 142 8.09 8.82 -1.71
CA HIS A 142 7.39 9.54 -0.63
C HIS A 142 7.62 8.95 0.77
N VAL A 143 8.61 8.09 0.97
CA VAL A 143 8.84 7.37 2.24
C VAL A 143 8.81 8.28 3.47
N ASN A 144 9.44 9.45 3.43
CA ASN A 144 9.48 10.38 4.56
C ASN A 144 8.10 11.03 4.84
N ASP A 145 7.34 11.26 3.79
CA ASP A 145 5.99 11.80 3.88
C ASP A 145 5.05 10.77 4.50
N TYR A 146 5.13 9.50 4.06
CA TYR A 146 4.41 8.37 4.67
C TYR A 146 4.74 8.24 6.15
N ILE A 147 6.03 8.20 6.53
CA ILE A 147 6.45 8.08 7.93
C ILE A 147 5.85 9.21 8.78
N SER A 148 5.99 10.45 8.33
CA SER A 148 5.51 11.62 9.05
C SER A 148 3.99 11.60 9.26
N TYR A 149 3.25 11.31 8.21
CA TYR A 149 1.79 11.28 8.24
C TYR A 149 1.25 10.12 9.08
N ILE A 150 1.76 8.91 8.86
CA ILE A 150 1.32 7.71 9.58
C ILE A 150 1.63 7.85 11.07
N ASN A 151 2.80 8.34 11.48
CA ASN A 151 3.13 8.58 12.87
C ASN A 151 2.16 9.59 13.53
N SER A 152 1.81 10.66 12.80
CA SER A 152 0.83 11.64 13.29
C SER A 152 -0.55 11.01 13.49
N LYS A 153 -1.01 10.21 12.53
CA LYS A 153 -2.30 9.54 12.59
C LYS A 153 -2.33 8.43 13.65
N ALA A 154 -1.28 7.66 13.78
CA ALA A 154 -1.17 6.63 14.81
C ALA A 154 -1.28 7.24 16.22
N ALA A 155 -0.65 8.39 16.46
CA ALA A 155 -0.79 9.12 17.73
C ALA A 155 -2.22 9.62 17.96
N GLU A 156 -2.88 10.15 16.90
CA GLU A 156 -4.27 10.62 16.96
C GLU A 156 -5.25 9.46 17.23
N TRP A 157 -5.12 8.38 16.47
CA TRP A 157 -5.99 7.20 16.59
C TRP A 157 -5.74 6.44 17.89
N GLY A 158 -4.48 6.35 18.33
CA GLY A 158 -4.13 5.76 19.63
C GLY A 158 -4.78 6.49 20.82
N ASN A 159 -4.94 7.82 20.74
CA ASN A 159 -5.69 8.59 21.74
C ASN A 159 -7.19 8.27 21.77
N ARG A 160 -7.71 7.65 20.69
CA ARG A 160 -9.10 7.14 20.61
C ARG A 160 -9.22 5.65 20.95
N GLY A 161 -8.11 4.99 21.29
CA GLY A 161 -8.07 3.55 21.61
C GLY A 161 -7.87 2.62 20.43
N ALA A 162 -7.64 3.15 19.21
CA ALA A 162 -7.34 2.34 18.05
C ALA A 162 -5.86 1.96 17.98
N GLN A 163 -5.56 0.85 17.31
CA GLN A 163 -4.21 0.36 17.05
C GLN A 163 -3.89 0.49 15.56
N THR A 164 -2.68 0.95 15.24
CA THR A 164 -2.25 1.15 13.86
C THR A 164 -1.20 0.11 13.47
N TYR A 165 -1.38 -0.47 12.31
CA TYR A 165 -0.50 -1.45 11.69
C TYR A 165 -0.06 -0.95 10.32
N PHE A 166 1.23 -1.10 10.01
CA PHE A 166 1.76 -0.87 8.67
C PHE A 166 2.26 -2.20 8.11
N VAL A 167 1.71 -2.59 6.98
CA VAL A 167 2.11 -3.80 6.27
C VAL A 167 3.18 -3.44 5.26
N SER A 168 4.32 -4.11 5.29
CA SER A 168 5.40 -3.86 4.35
C SER A 168 4.93 -3.99 2.90
N VAL A 169 5.49 -3.18 2.02
CA VAL A 169 5.26 -3.33 0.59
C VAL A 169 5.83 -4.68 0.16
N GLY A 170 4.96 -5.57 -0.34
CA GLY A 170 5.35 -6.91 -0.76
C GLY A 170 6.19 -6.91 -2.05
N PRO A 171 6.92 -8.01 -2.36
CA PRO A 171 7.82 -8.08 -3.49
C PRO A 171 7.12 -8.03 -4.86
N VAL A 172 7.87 -7.71 -5.91
CA VAL A 172 7.43 -7.69 -7.32
C VAL A 172 8.18 -8.74 -8.15
N GLN A 173 7.61 -9.12 -9.30
CA GLN A 173 8.24 -10.04 -10.26
C GLN A 173 8.32 -9.37 -11.64
N ASN A 174 9.54 -8.97 -12.04
CA ASN A 174 9.77 -8.37 -13.37
C ASN A 174 8.93 -7.11 -13.67
N ASP A 175 8.57 -6.34 -12.66
CA ASP A 175 7.89 -5.07 -12.84
C ASP A 175 8.86 -4.04 -13.45
N PRO A 176 8.44 -3.27 -14.50
CA PRO A 176 9.34 -2.32 -15.16
C PRO A 176 9.49 -0.99 -14.40
N TYR A 177 8.65 -0.70 -13.42
CA TYR A 177 8.57 0.58 -12.72
C TYR A 177 9.06 0.53 -11.28
N CYS A 178 9.11 -0.66 -10.68
CA CYS A 178 9.47 -0.85 -9.29
C CYS A 178 10.36 -2.09 -9.14
N SER A 179 11.47 -1.95 -8.42
CA SER A 179 12.39 -3.05 -8.11
C SER A 179 12.29 -3.49 -6.66
N ASN A 180 12.60 -4.76 -6.39
CA ASN A 180 12.65 -5.26 -5.01
C ASN A 180 13.67 -4.51 -4.14
N GLY A 181 14.80 -4.03 -4.71
CA GLY A 181 15.78 -3.25 -3.97
C GLY A 181 15.25 -1.88 -3.52
N GLU A 182 14.39 -1.23 -4.31
CA GLU A 182 13.70 0.02 -3.91
C GLU A 182 12.66 -0.27 -2.82
N ILE A 183 11.89 -1.37 -2.97
CA ILE A 183 10.93 -1.82 -1.97
C ILE A 183 11.62 -2.13 -0.64
N GLU A 184 12.71 -2.89 -0.65
CA GLU A 184 13.49 -3.21 0.56
C GLU A 184 14.00 -1.95 1.26
N SER A 185 14.49 -0.97 0.48
CA SER A 185 14.95 0.32 1.02
C SER A 185 13.81 1.12 1.65
N PHE A 186 12.64 1.15 1.01
CA PHE A 186 11.42 1.77 1.54
C PHE A 186 10.98 1.08 2.83
N ASN A 187 10.84 -0.25 2.81
CA ASN A 187 10.42 -1.06 3.94
C ASN A 187 11.35 -0.90 5.15
N ALA A 188 12.66 -0.90 4.93
CA ALA A 188 13.65 -0.68 5.98
C ALA A 188 13.52 0.72 6.61
N ALA A 189 13.28 1.75 5.80
CA ALA A 189 13.07 3.11 6.30
C ALA A 189 11.76 3.22 7.09
N MET A 190 10.67 2.62 6.62
CA MET A 190 9.39 2.56 7.34
C MET A 190 9.56 1.85 8.68
N GLN A 191 10.12 0.64 8.70
CA GLN A 191 10.33 -0.14 9.92
C GLN A 191 11.18 0.60 10.97
N ALA A 192 12.20 1.32 10.53
CA ALA A 192 13.11 2.04 11.43
C ALA A 192 12.53 3.33 12.02
N ASN A 193 11.53 3.96 11.36
CA ASN A 193 11.09 5.32 11.70
C ASN A 193 9.59 5.43 12.05
N LEU A 194 8.82 4.36 11.90
CA LEU A 194 7.44 4.35 12.38
C LEU A 194 7.41 4.33 13.91
N SER A 195 6.47 5.06 14.50
CA SER A 195 6.29 5.20 15.94
C SER A 195 4.81 5.08 16.32
N GLY A 196 4.50 4.26 17.33
CA GLY A 196 3.12 3.94 17.68
C GLY A 196 2.39 3.09 16.64
N VAL A 197 3.15 2.39 15.81
CA VAL A 197 2.68 1.57 14.70
C VAL A 197 3.33 0.19 14.81
N THR A 198 2.54 -0.86 14.73
CA THR A 198 3.08 -2.23 14.60
C THR A 198 3.41 -2.49 13.12
N TYR A 199 4.65 -2.88 12.87
CA TYR A 199 5.10 -3.23 11.52
C TYR A 199 4.90 -4.72 11.26
N ILE A 200 4.24 -5.08 10.14
CA ILE A 200 3.99 -6.45 9.71
C ILE A 200 4.81 -6.74 8.45
N ASP A 201 5.74 -7.67 8.52
CA ASP A 201 6.71 -7.95 7.45
C ASP A 201 6.18 -8.99 6.44
N VAL A 202 5.21 -8.60 5.62
CA VAL A 202 4.68 -9.40 4.52
C VAL A 202 5.73 -9.63 3.42
N TYR A 203 6.68 -8.70 3.24
CA TYR A 203 7.73 -8.87 2.24
C TYR A 203 8.56 -10.12 2.49
N SER A 204 9.10 -10.26 3.70
CA SER A 204 9.92 -11.42 4.09
C SER A 204 9.10 -12.71 4.10
N HIS A 205 7.84 -12.66 4.55
CA HIS A 205 6.92 -13.79 4.50
C HIS A 205 6.77 -14.32 3.07
N LEU A 206 6.39 -13.47 2.12
CA LEU A 206 6.21 -13.86 0.72
C LEU A 206 7.50 -14.36 0.06
N VAL A 207 8.66 -13.78 0.39
CA VAL A 207 9.95 -14.23 -0.12
C VAL A 207 10.27 -15.63 0.41
N SER A 208 9.95 -15.94 1.67
CA SER A 208 10.25 -17.24 2.30
C SER A 208 9.31 -18.34 1.84
N GLU A 209 8.01 -18.08 1.73
CA GLU A 209 7.00 -19.07 1.33
C GLU A 209 6.93 -19.26 -0.19
N GLY A 210 7.42 -18.28 -0.94
CA GLY A 210 7.28 -18.20 -2.39
C GLY A 210 5.96 -17.54 -2.79
N PHE A 211 6.00 -16.75 -3.84
CA PHE A 211 4.83 -16.03 -4.32
C PHE A 211 4.78 -16.01 -5.86
N SER A 212 3.64 -15.64 -6.40
CA SER A 212 3.46 -15.33 -7.81
C SER A 212 2.71 -14.02 -7.98
N THR A 213 2.88 -13.41 -9.15
CA THR A 213 2.14 -12.22 -9.56
C THR A 213 1.39 -12.51 -10.85
N VAL A 214 0.31 -11.76 -11.09
CA VAL A 214 -0.48 -11.85 -12.33
C VAL A 214 0.19 -11.08 -13.47
N ASP A 215 0.78 -9.93 -13.15
CA ASP A 215 1.32 -8.97 -14.12
C ASP A 215 2.69 -8.38 -13.71
N GLY A 216 3.30 -8.92 -12.68
CA GLY A 216 4.56 -8.45 -12.10
C GLY A 216 4.38 -7.70 -10.79
N ILE A 217 3.21 -7.09 -10.54
CA ILE A 217 2.94 -6.27 -9.37
C ILE A 217 1.73 -6.76 -8.55
N HIS A 218 0.66 -7.22 -9.18
CA HIS A 218 -0.55 -7.69 -8.51
C HIS A 218 -0.49 -9.17 -8.19
N TYR A 219 -1.03 -9.55 -7.04
CA TYR A 219 -1.09 -10.92 -6.58
C TYR A 219 -2.39 -11.62 -7.01
N PRO A 220 -2.35 -12.95 -7.30
CA PRO A 220 -3.56 -13.74 -7.44
C PRO A 220 -4.28 -13.91 -6.09
N ASP A 221 -5.56 -14.28 -6.13
CA ASP A 221 -6.40 -14.42 -4.92
C ASP A 221 -5.76 -15.29 -3.84
N SER A 222 -5.09 -16.39 -4.22
CA SER A 222 -4.44 -17.29 -3.25
C SER A 222 -3.33 -16.61 -2.44
N VAL A 223 -2.53 -15.75 -3.08
CA VAL A 223 -1.47 -14.98 -2.40
C VAL A 223 -2.09 -13.83 -1.60
N SER A 224 -3.15 -13.21 -2.11
CA SER A 224 -3.89 -12.17 -1.36
C SER A 224 -4.52 -12.74 -0.08
N ILE A 225 -5.10 -13.94 -0.14
CA ILE A 225 -5.64 -14.64 1.04
C ILE A 225 -4.53 -14.99 2.03
N ASP A 226 -3.37 -15.44 1.56
CA ASP A 226 -2.19 -15.72 2.40
C ASP A 226 -1.71 -14.46 3.13
N ILE A 227 -1.57 -13.33 2.42
CA ILE A 227 -1.25 -12.03 3.02
C ILE A 227 -2.28 -11.65 4.09
N TYR A 228 -3.56 -11.78 3.79
CA TYR A 228 -4.63 -11.44 4.74
C TYR A 228 -4.54 -12.28 6.01
N ASN A 229 -4.38 -13.60 5.90
CA ASN A 229 -4.22 -14.48 7.05
C ASN A 229 -2.97 -14.15 7.86
N TYR A 230 -1.84 -13.88 7.20
CA TYR A 230 -0.61 -13.46 7.86
C TYR A 230 -0.80 -12.14 8.63
N ILE A 231 -1.55 -11.20 8.10
CA ILE A 231 -1.91 -9.97 8.83
C ILE A 231 -2.74 -10.31 10.08
N LEU A 232 -3.79 -11.13 9.95
CA LEU A 232 -4.65 -11.50 11.08
C LEU A 232 -3.87 -12.19 12.21
N ASP A 233 -2.96 -13.12 11.88
CA ASP A 233 -2.12 -13.79 12.86
C ASP A 233 -1.31 -12.78 13.70
N HIS A 234 -0.80 -11.72 13.07
CA HIS A 234 -0.05 -10.66 13.77
C HIS A 234 -0.94 -9.74 14.63
N LEU A 235 -2.22 -9.60 14.31
CA LEU A 235 -3.17 -8.89 15.18
C LEU A 235 -3.46 -9.68 16.46
N GLU A 236 -3.45 -11.01 16.41
CA GLU A 236 -3.68 -11.91 17.56
C GLU A 236 -2.46 -12.00 18.48
N GLU A 237 -1.25 -12.10 17.93
CA GLU A 237 -0.01 -12.22 18.71
C GLU A 237 0.25 -11.03 19.62
N GLN A 238 -0.07 -9.82 19.20
CA GLN A 238 0.11 -8.60 19.99
C GLN A 238 -0.72 -8.62 21.29
N ARG A 239 -1.86 -9.30 21.32
CA ARG A 239 -2.69 -9.44 22.52
C ARG A 239 -2.14 -10.46 23.51
N SER A 240 -1.58 -11.56 23.03
CA SER A 240 -1.06 -12.63 23.91
C SER A 240 0.21 -12.20 24.67
N GLY A 241 0.95 -11.22 24.15
CA GLY A 241 2.17 -10.68 24.76
C GLY A 241 1.95 -9.68 25.92
N ILE A 242 0.71 -9.20 26.15
CA ILE A 242 0.40 -8.20 27.18
C ILE A 242 0.21 -8.84 28.59
N TRP A 243 0.11 -10.17 28.68
CA TRP A 243 -0.15 -10.91 29.93
C TRP A 243 1.00 -11.83 30.37
N GLY A 244 2.24 -11.50 29.97
CA GLY A 244 3.45 -12.20 30.42
C GLY A 244 4.19 -11.45 31.53
#